data_3c5f3f2615edde850e8b89f63bf96ad2
#
_entry.id   3c5f3f2615edde850e8b89f63bf96ad2
#
_cell.length_a   1.000
_cell.length_b   1.000
_cell.length_c   1.000
_cell.angle_alpha   90.00
_cell.angle_beta   90.00
_cell.angle_gamma   90.00
#
_symmetry.space_group_name_H-M   'P 1'
#
loop_
_entity.id
_entity.type
_entity.pdbx_description
1 polymer ?
#
loop_
_entity_poly.entity_id
_entity_poly.type
_entity_poly.pdbx_seq_one_letter_code
_entity_poly.pdbx_strand_id
1 'polypeptide(L)'
;SGDEIIFEDDVTREQIGEFLSQWDLLKGTVEIAQINGDKVILCVSQDDPVIAPLFDNMKSYLPEKFTLEFDFWVGPFTKKGDDEPENCYIVRFYKPESGSRVQTINLDDWYYSASDHRTRLRWDFVPSSGENSRSGSDDSFRTIPNSWNHFSLSFNQRAMKVYINGIRYANIPNTVAPGHFDIQF
;
A
#
# COMPACT_ATOMS: atom_id res chain seq x y z
N SER A 1 -15.48 -4.93 -5.79
CA SER A 1 -15.27 -6.08 -6.70
C SER A 1 -15.31 -5.58 -8.13
N GLY A 2 -14.27 -5.84 -8.90
CA GLY A 2 -14.22 -5.61 -10.33
C GLY A 2 -14.85 -6.80 -11.07
N ASP A 3 -15.18 -6.58 -12.33
CA ASP A 3 -15.70 -7.65 -13.21
C ASP A 3 -14.55 -8.51 -13.79
N GLU A 4 -13.29 -8.05 -13.68
CA GLU A 4 -12.09 -8.69 -14.20
C GLU A 4 -10.93 -8.56 -13.22
N ILE A 5 -10.24 -9.66 -12.95
CA ILE A 5 -9.00 -9.68 -12.17
C ILE A 5 -7.85 -9.49 -13.15
N ILE A 6 -7.10 -8.39 -13.03
CA ILE A 6 -5.93 -8.09 -13.87
C ILE A 6 -4.61 -8.56 -13.24
N PHE A 7 -4.58 -8.68 -11.92
CA PHE A 7 -3.44 -9.19 -11.15
C PHE A 7 -3.93 -9.78 -9.83
N GLU A 8 -3.43 -10.95 -9.47
CA GLU A 8 -3.68 -11.59 -8.19
C GLU A 8 -2.46 -12.43 -7.81
N ASP A 9 -2.01 -12.27 -6.58
CA ASP A 9 -0.95 -13.10 -6.01
C ASP A 9 -1.24 -13.37 -4.53
N ASP A 10 -1.48 -14.63 -4.19
CA ASP A 10 -1.66 -15.12 -2.83
C ASP A 10 -0.37 -15.73 -2.25
N VAL A 11 0.72 -15.66 -3.00
CA VAL A 11 2.06 -16.19 -2.73
C VAL A 11 2.12 -17.68 -2.35
N THR A 12 1.03 -18.42 -2.49
CA THR A 12 0.97 -19.84 -2.09
C THR A 12 1.88 -20.74 -2.91
N ARG A 13 2.17 -20.36 -4.16
CA ARG A 13 3.05 -21.10 -5.09
C ARG A 13 4.53 -20.79 -4.92
N GLU A 14 4.85 -19.70 -4.22
CA GLU A 14 6.23 -19.25 -4.02
C GLU A 14 6.96 -20.13 -3.02
N GLN A 15 8.29 -20.13 -3.04
CA GLN A 15 9.12 -20.87 -2.10
C GLN A 15 9.59 -19.96 -0.97
N ILE A 16 9.60 -20.49 0.26
CA ILE A 16 10.10 -19.75 1.43
C ILE A 16 11.58 -19.42 1.24
N GLY A 17 11.95 -18.17 1.50
CA GLY A 17 13.31 -17.65 1.34
C GLY A 17 13.63 -17.14 -0.06
N GLU A 18 12.71 -17.26 -1.02
CA GLU A 18 12.90 -16.75 -2.38
C GLU A 18 12.17 -15.42 -2.59
N PHE A 19 12.55 -14.72 -3.67
CA PHE A 19 11.86 -13.54 -4.12
C PHE A 19 10.60 -13.91 -4.93
N LEU A 20 9.63 -13.02 -4.96
CA LEU A 20 8.33 -13.20 -5.62
C LEU A 20 8.46 -13.27 -7.14
N SER A 21 7.86 -14.29 -7.78
CA SER A 21 7.94 -14.49 -9.23
C SER A 21 7.06 -13.51 -10.04
N GLN A 22 5.99 -12.99 -9.43
CA GLN A 22 5.03 -12.09 -10.09
C GLN A 22 5.28 -10.60 -9.83
N TRP A 23 6.40 -10.26 -9.15
CA TRP A 23 6.71 -8.89 -8.76
C TRP A 23 8.09 -8.46 -9.26
N ASP A 24 8.26 -7.16 -9.44
CA ASP A 24 9.55 -6.52 -9.65
C ASP A 24 10.03 -5.86 -8.37
N LEU A 25 11.32 -6.03 -8.04
CA LEU A 25 11.97 -5.41 -6.90
C LEU A 25 12.62 -4.10 -7.32
N LEU A 26 12.02 -2.98 -6.98
CA LEU A 26 12.52 -1.66 -7.33
C LEU A 26 13.57 -1.13 -6.34
N LYS A 27 13.50 -1.57 -5.07
CA LYS A 27 14.43 -1.17 -4.01
C LYS A 27 14.39 -2.16 -2.85
N GLY A 28 15.53 -2.28 -2.13
CA GLY A 28 15.62 -3.05 -0.89
C GLY A 28 15.61 -4.57 -1.09
N THR A 29 15.14 -5.29 -0.10
CA THR A 29 15.07 -6.76 -0.11
C THR A 29 13.78 -7.24 0.51
N VAL A 30 13.08 -8.11 -0.18
CA VAL A 30 11.92 -8.85 0.31
C VAL A 30 12.09 -10.34 0.02
N GLU A 31 11.47 -11.18 0.83
CA GLU A 31 11.46 -12.63 0.64
C GLU A 31 10.10 -13.22 1.04
N ILE A 32 9.86 -14.44 0.61
CA ILE A 32 8.71 -15.21 1.09
C ILE A 32 9.07 -15.80 2.45
N ALA A 33 8.25 -15.49 3.43
CA ALA A 33 8.33 -16.06 4.79
C ALA A 33 7.04 -16.77 5.16
N GLN A 34 6.94 -17.21 6.40
CA GLN A 34 5.73 -17.85 6.92
C GLN A 34 5.36 -17.26 8.28
N ILE A 35 4.09 -16.85 8.42
CA ILE A 35 3.50 -16.41 9.69
C ILE A 35 2.26 -17.26 9.98
N ASN A 36 2.25 -17.96 11.12
CA ASN A 36 1.11 -18.78 11.56
C ASN A 36 0.62 -19.84 10.55
N GLY A 37 1.50 -20.29 9.64
CA GLY A 37 1.16 -21.24 8.59
C GLY A 37 0.90 -20.62 7.23
N ASP A 38 0.62 -19.33 7.15
CA ASP A 38 0.40 -18.59 5.91
C ASP A 38 1.71 -18.08 5.33
N LYS A 39 1.91 -18.21 4.02
CA LYS A 39 3.01 -17.57 3.31
C LYS A 39 2.77 -16.10 3.19
N VAL A 40 3.83 -15.31 3.36
CA VAL A 40 3.77 -13.84 3.35
C VAL A 40 4.96 -13.25 2.62
N ILE A 41 4.80 -12.04 2.13
CA ILE A 41 5.91 -11.19 1.69
C ILE A 41 6.50 -10.53 2.93
N LEU A 42 7.74 -10.85 3.25
CA LEU A 42 8.47 -10.26 4.36
C LEU A 42 9.45 -9.20 3.87
N CYS A 43 9.37 -8.02 4.45
CA CYS A 43 10.39 -6.99 4.32
C CYS A 43 11.61 -7.36 5.16
N VAL A 44 12.77 -7.57 4.54
CA VAL A 44 13.99 -8.04 5.20
C VAL A 44 14.98 -6.91 5.47
N SER A 45 15.00 -5.89 4.59
CA SER A 45 15.92 -4.76 4.73
C SER A 45 15.29 -3.58 5.44
N GLN A 46 16.13 -2.77 6.12
CA GLN A 46 15.73 -1.49 6.70
C GLN A 46 15.73 -0.35 5.66
N ASP A 47 15.91 -0.66 4.38
CA ASP A 47 16.07 0.31 3.31
C ASP A 47 14.75 0.68 2.61
N ASP A 48 13.61 0.54 3.28
CA ASP A 48 12.28 0.77 2.72
C ASP A 48 12.08 0.04 1.39
N PRO A 49 11.90 -1.28 1.38
CA PRO A 49 11.73 -2.05 0.16
C PRO A 49 10.54 -1.58 -0.67
N VAL A 50 10.69 -1.65 -1.99
CA VAL A 50 9.67 -1.24 -2.94
C VAL A 50 9.47 -2.35 -3.96
N ILE A 51 8.22 -2.77 -4.13
CA ILE A 51 7.83 -3.75 -5.14
C ILE A 51 6.72 -3.20 -6.04
N ALA A 52 6.67 -3.70 -7.27
CA ALA A 52 5.60 -3.43 -8.22
C ALA A 52 5.16 -4.73 -8.90
N PRO A 53 3.87 -4.90 -9.24
CA PRO A 53 3.45 -6.09 -9.97
C PRO A 53 4.05 -6.11 -11.37
N LEU A 54 4.44 -7.31 -11.86
CA LEU A 54 5.01 -7.50 -13.19
C LEU A 54 3.90 -7.53 -14.25
N PHE A 55 4.04 -6.65 -15.24
CA PHE A 55 3.23 -6.59 -16.45
C PHE A 55 4.12 -6.38 -17.68
N ASP A 56 3.63 -6.72 -18.86
CA ASP A 56 4.35 -6.46 -20.11
C ASP A 56 4.63 -4.98 -20.32
N ASN A 57 3.66 -4.13 -20.02
CA ASN A 57 3.87 -2.68 -19.93
C ASN A 57 3.79 -2.22 -18.47
N MET A 58 4.94 -2.14 -17.81
CA MET A 58 5.09 -1.72 -16.42
C MET A 58 4.64 -0.28 -16.12
N LYS A 59 4.41 0.53 -17.15
CA LYS A 59 4.06 1.96 -17.00
C LYS A 59 2.61 2.29 -17.32
N SER A 60 1.84 1.33 -17.81
CA SER A 60 0.44 1.56 -18.16
C SER A 60 -0.34 0.25 -18.19
N TYR A 61 -0.82 -0.21 -17.05
CA TYR A 61 -1.64 -1.41 -16.91
C TYR A 61 -2.93 -1.19 -16.13
N LEU A 62 -3.06 -0.06 -15.42
CA LEU A 62 -4.27 0.23 -14.67
C LEU A 62 -5.38 0.74 -15.58
N PRO A 63 -6.59 0.15 -15.50
CA PRO A 63 -7.74 0.64 -16.25
C PRO A 63 -8.31 1.94 -15.64
N GLU A 64 -9.24 2.57 -16.34
CA GLU A 64 -9.92 3.80 -15.88
C GLU A 64 -10.74 3.61 -14.60
N LYS A 65 -11.08 2.38 -14.28
CA LYS A 65 -11.75 2.00 -13.04
C LYS A 65 -11.11 0.74 -12.52
N PHE A 66 -10.68 0.77 -11.27
CA PHE A 66 -10.06 -0.40 -10.64
C PHE A 66 -10.28 -0.41 -9.14
N THR A 67 -10.07 -1.57 -8.55
CA THR A 67 -9.90 -1.76 -7.11
C THR A 67 -8.52 -2.36 -6.87
N LEU A 68 -7.79 -1.82 -5.91
CA LEU A 68 -6.55 -2.37 -5.38
C LEU A 68 -6.83 -2.84 -3.96
N GLU A 69 -6.56 -4.11 -3.69
CA GLU A 69 -6.78 -4.71 -2.37
C GLU A 69 -5.55 -5.53 -1.98
N PHE A 70 -5.19 -5.49 -0.71
CA PHE A 70 -4.20 -6.39 -0.13
C PHE A 70 -4.40 -6.52 1.37
N ASP A 71 -3.98 -7.67 1.91
CA ASP A 71 -3.90 -7.89 3.34
C ASP A 71 -2.49 -7.56 3.84
N PHE A 72 -2.42 -6.91 5.00
CA PHE A 72 -1.16 -6.59 5.65
C PHE A 72 -1.19 -7.01 7.11
N TRP A 73 -0.05 -7.57 7.55
CA TRP A 73 0.12 -7.99 8.92
C TRP A 73 0.63 -6.85 9.78
N VAL A 74 -0.05 -6.60 10.88
CA VAL A 74 0.45 -5.72 11.93
C VAL A 74 0.99 -6.59 13.04
N GLY A 75 2.31 -6.55 13.24
CA GLY A 75 3.01 -7.31 14.27
C GLY A 75 2.63 -6.87 15.69
N PRO A 76 3.08 -7.62 16.70
CA PRO A 76 2.96 -7.17 18.09
C PRO A 76 3.80 -5.90 18.26
N PHE A 77 3.22 -4.88 18.84
CA PHE A 77 3.93 -3.65 19.14
C PHE A 77 5.01 -3.89 20.20
N THR A 78 6.26 -3.71 19.83
CA THR A 78 7.42 -4.05 20.67
C THR A 78 8.25 -2.85 21.08
N LYS A 79 8.17 -1.76 20.31
CA LYS A 79 8.90 -0.51 20.61
C LYS A 79 8.04 0.49 21.35
N LYS A 80 8.68 1.28 22.18
CA LYS A 80 8.07 2.32 22.98
C LYS A 80 8.74 3.65 22.68
N GLY A 81 7.96 4.59 22.10
CA GLY A 81 8.31 6.00 22.15
C GLY A 81 9.32 6.50 21.11
N ASP A 82 9.35 5.94 19.91
CA ASP A 82 10.08 6.53 18.78
C ASP A 82 9.16 7.44 17.95
N ASP A 83 9.70 8.51 17.38
CA ASP A 83 8.97 9.43 16.50
C ASP A 83 8.66 8.81 15.12
N GLU A 84 9.19 7.62 14.83
CA GLU A 84 8.97 6.89 13.59
C GLU A 84 7.89 5.80 13.75
N PRO A 85 7.04 5.58 12.74
CA PRO A 85 6.03 4.52 12.77
C PRO A 85 6.69 3.14 12.84
N GLU A 86 6.12 2.21 13.60
CA GLU A 86 6.59 0.81 13.65
C GLU A 86 6.25 0.04 12.37
N ASN A 87 5.13 0.38 11.75
CA ASN A 87 4.71 -0.15 10.46
C ASN A 87 4.34 1.00 9.54
N CYS A 88 4.87 1.00 8.34
CA CYS A 88 4.56 1.99 7.32
C CYS A 88 4.34 1.29 5.99
N TYR A 89 3.17 1.49 5.40
CA TYR A 89 2.86 1.00 4.06
C TYR A 89 2.52 2.18 3.18
N ILE A 90 3.21 2.30 2.04
CA ILE A 90 3.03 3.42 1.12
C ILE A 90 2.65 2.88 -0.24
N VAL A 91 1.47 3.25 -0.73
CA VAL A 91 1.05 2.99 -2.11
C VAL A 91 1.24 4.26 -2.92
N ARG A 92 2.05 4.19 -3.97
CA ARG A 92 2.34 5.32 -4.86
C ARG A 92 1.79 5.05 -6.25
N PHE A 93 1.07 6.01 -6.77
CA PHE A 93 0.50 5.96 -8.11
C PHE A 93 1.20 6.94 -9.04
N TYR A 94 1.38 6.52 -10.28
CA TYR A 94 2.13 7.25 -11.30
C TYR A 94 1.28 7.46 -12.54
N LYS A 95 1.59 8.50 -13.32
CA LYS A 95 0.97 8.74 -14.62
C LYS A 95 1.26 7.61 -15.61
N PRO A 96 0.32 7.31 -16.52
CA PRO A 96 0.60 6.43 -17.64
C PRO A 96 1.86 6.86 -18.40
N GLU A 97 2.66 5.87 -18.83
CA GLU A 97 3.88 6.02 -19.63
C GLU A 97 4.94 6.96 -18.99
N SER A 98 4.84 7.22 -17.69
CA SER A 98 5.67 8.21 -17.00
C SER A 98 6.09 7.69 -15.62
N GLY A 99 7.23 8.17 -15.13
CA GLY A 99 7.66 8.01 -13.74
C GLY A 99 7.15 9.14 -12.80
N SER A 100 6.27 10.02 -13.30
CA SER A 100 5.73 11.12 -12.49
C SER A 100 4.66 10.61 -11.52
N ARG A 101 4.97 10.68 -10.22
CA ARG A 101 4.03 10.34 -9.15
C ARG A 101 2.89 11.36 -9.11
N VAL A 102 1.67 10.87 -8.98
CA VAL A 102 0.46 11.70 -8.92
C VAL A 102 -0.32 11.56 -7.63
N GLN A 103 -0.19 10.41 -6.96
CA GLN A 103 -0.93 10.13 -5.73
C GLN A 103 -0.08 9.27 -4.81
N THR A 104 -0.13 9.55 -3.52
CA THR A 104 0.47 8.72 -2.47
C THR A 104 -0.57 8.46 -1.39
N ILE A 105 -0.63 7.23 -0.91
CA ILE A 105 -1.43 6.81 0.24
C ILE A 105 -0.46 6.19 1.25
N ASN A 106 -0.33 6.78 2.43
CA ASN A 106 0.51 6.28 3.51
C ASN A 106 -0.38 5.74 4.64
N LEU A 107 -0.05 4.56 5.10
CA LEU A 107 -0.57 3.96 6.32
C LEU A 107 0.55 3.94 7.34
N ASP A 108 0.46 4.75 8.37
CA ASP A 108 1.44 4.84 9.44
C ASP A 108 0.83 4.28 10.73
N ASP A 109 1.61 3.52 11.48
CA ASP A 109 1.21 2.90 12.73
C ASP A 109 2.27 3.14 13.80
N TRP A 110 1.91 3.80 14.90
CA TRP A 110 2.79 4.10 16.02
C TRP A 110 2.31 3.44 17.30
N TYR A 111 3.23 2.90 18.05
CA TYR A 111 2.97 2.36 19.38
C TYR A 111 3.79 3.08 20.44
N TYR A 112 3.12 3.83 21.28
CA TYR A 112 3.75 4.52 22.41
C TYR A 112 3.57 3.76 23.74
N SER A 113 2.44 3.09 23.93
CA SER A 113 2.13 2.23 25.08
C SER A 113 0.89 1.39 24.78
N ALA A 114 0.56 0.44 25.65
CA ALA A 114 -0.66 -0.34 25.52
C ALA A 114 -1.96 0.51 25.48
N SER A 115 -1.90 1.74 26.00
CA SER A 115 -3.02 2.69 25.99
C SER A 115 -2.86 3.84 24.97
N ASP A 116 -1.74 3.93 24.26
CA ASP A 116 -1.46 4.98 23.29
C ASP A 116 -0.92 4.35 22.01
N HIS A 117 -1.81 3.76 21.27
CA HIS A 117 -1.62 3.23 19.92
C HIS A 117 -2.23 4.22 18.93
N ARG A 118 -1.44 4.75 18.03
CA ARG A 118 -1.86 5.72 17.03
C ARG A 118 -1.66 5.17 15.65
N THR A 119 -2.64 5.40 14.81
CA THR A 119 -2.61 5.09 13.39
C THR A 119 -2.95 6.33 12.61
N ARG A 120 -2.38 6.48 11.44
CA ARG A 120 -2.67 7.61 10.55
C ARG A 120 -2.70 7.16 9.10
N LEU A 121 -3.80 7.44 8.43
CA LEU A 121 -3.88 7.43 6.99
C LEU A 121 -3.56 8.83 6.49
N ARG A 122 -2.51 8.99 5.68
CA ARG A 122 -2.21 10.23 4.97
C ARG A 122 -2.34 10.01 3.47
N TRP A 123 -2.71 11.05 2.78
CA TRP A 123 -2.70 11.04 1.33
C TRP A 123 -2.25 12.39 0.76
N ASP A 124 -1.54 12.34 -0.36
CA ASP A 124 -1.21 13.50 -1.17
C ASP A 124 -1.52 13.26 -2.63
N PHE A 125 -2.05 14.27 -3.26
CA PHE A 125 -2.25 14.36 -4.69
C PHE A 125 -1.41 15.53 -5.23
N VAL A 126 -0.48 15.21 -6.14
CA VAL A 126 0.42 16.18 -6.76
C VAL A 126 0.29 16.04 -8.28
N PRO A 127 -0.55 16.85 -8.93
CA PRO A 127 -0.62 16.86 -10.38
C PRO A 127 0.70 17.39 -10.97
N SER A 128 1.05 16.95 -12.16
CA SER A 128 2.35 17.27 -12.79
C SER A 128 2.63 18.75 -12.99
N SER A 129 1.59 19.60 -13.00
CA SER A 129 1.75 21.06 -13.07
C SER A 129 2.10 21.70 -11.73
N GLY A 130 2.04 20.95 -10.62
CA GLY A 130 2.18 21.48 -9.27
C GLY A 130 0.99 22.32 -8.79
N GLU A 131 0.13 22.76 -9.72
CA GLU A 131 -1.10 23.46 -9.40
C GLU A 131 -2.14 22.49 -8.83
N ASN A 132 -2.92 22.94 -7.85
CA ASN A 132 -3.97 22.16 -7.20
C ASN A 132 -3.47 20.91 -6.44
N SER A 133 -2.24 20.93 -5.93
CA SER A 133 -1.77 19.92 -4.98
C SER A 133 -2.64 19.93 -3.73
N ARG A 134 -2.99 18.74 -3.26
CA ARG A 134 -3.87 18.56 -2.09
C ARG A 134 -3.37 17.42 -1.24
N SER A 135 -3.60 17.51 0.05
CA SER A 135 -3.30 16.45 1.01
C SER A 135 -4.40 16.37 2.06
N GLY A 136 -4.40 15.27 2.79
CA GLY A 136 -5.28 15.08 3.94
C GLY A 136 -4.80 13.92 4.79
N SER A 137 -5.38 13.83 5.98
CA SER A 137 -5.11 12.72 6.91
C SER A 137 -6.35 12.35 7.71
N ASP A 138 -6.36 11.11 8.20
CA ASP A 138 -7.35 10.60 9.14
C ASP A 138 -6.62 9.74 10.19
N ASP A 139 -6.78 10.12 11.47
CA ASP A 139 -6.17 9.44 12.62
C ASP A 139 -7.21 8.63 13.40
N SER A 140 -8.43 8.50 12.88
CA SER A 140 -9.54 7.87 13.60
C SER A 140 -9.59 6.34 13.46
N PHE A 141 -8.89 5.78 12.46
CA PHE A 141 -8.87 4.33 12.27
C PHE A 141 -7.94 3.64 13.28
N ARG A 142 -8.12 2.35 13.42
CA ARG A 142 -7.22 1.48 14.19
C ARG A 142 -6.95 0.22 13.40
N THR A 143 -5.69 -0.16 13.36
CA THR A 143 -5.28 -1.50 12.96
C THR A 143 -5.53 -2.49 14.09
N ILE A 144 -5.69 -3.75 13.75
CA ILE A 144 -5.80 -4.84 14.70
C ILE A 144 -4.40 -5.40 14.91
N PRO A 145 -3.79 -5.24 16.09
CA PRO A 145 -2.43 -5.72 16.33
C PRO A 145 -2.38 -7.25 16.34
N ASN A 146 -1.23 -7.80 15.99
CA ASN A 146 -0.94 -9.23 15.88
C ASN A 146 -1.98 -9.98 15.03
N SER A 147 -2.39 -9.35 13.93
CA SER A 147 -3.45 -9.82 13.05
C SER A 147 -3.31 -9.28 11.63
N TRP A 148 -3.99 -9.93 10.72
CA TRP A 148 -4.23 -9.43 9.39
C TRP A 148 -5.18 -8.23 9.39
N ASN A 149 -4.86 -7.24 8.61
CA ASN A 149 -5.69 -6.07 8.32
C ASN A 149 -5.86 -5.97 6.80
N HIS A 150 -6.98 -5.44 6.36
CA HIS A 150 -7.33 -5.35 4.95
C HIS A 150 -7.30 -3.90 4.47
N PHE A 151 -6.48 -3.64 3.45
CA PHE A 151 -6.49 -2.40 2.69
C PHE A 151 -7.31 -2.58 1.42
N SER A 152 -8.16 -1.61 1.13
CA SER A 152 -8.86 -1.53 -0.15
C SER A 152 -8.91 -0.09 -0.66
N LEU A 153 -8.61 0.09 -1.93
CA LEU A 153 -8.69 1.37 -2.62
C LEU A 153 -9.52 1.18 -3.89
N SER A 154 -10.55 1.98 -4.05
CA SER A 154 -11.31 2.04 -5.31
C SER A 154 -11.03 3.35 -6.05
N PHE A 155 -10.71 3.24 -7.32
CA PHE A 155 -10.61 4.36 -8.25
C PHE A 155 -11.73 4.29 -9.27
N ASN A 156 -12.47 5.38 -9.44
CA ASN A 156 -13.54 5.49 -10.41
C ASN A 156 -13.38 6.79 -11.21
N GLN A 157 -12.62 6.72 -12.31
CA GLN A 157 -12.35 7.80 -13.26
C GLN A 157 -11.65 9.04 -12.68
N ARG A 158 -12.12 9.60 -11.58
CA ARG A 158 -11.59 10.86 -11.00
C ARG A 158 -11.50 10.86 -9.49
N ALA A 159 -12.00 9.83 -8.81
CA ALA A 159 -12.03 9.81 -7.37
C ALA A 159 -11.41 8.52 -6.84
N MET A 160 -10.58 8.66 -5.81
CA MET A 160 -10.08 7.54 -5.02
C MET A 160 -10.81 7.49 -3.68
N LYS A 161 -11.18 6.29 -3.25
CA LYS A 161 -11.71 6.04 -1.92
C LYS A 161 -10.85 4.98 -1.27
N VAL A 162 -10.43 5.23 -0.02
CA VAL A 162 -9.57 4.32 0.73
C VAL A 162 -10.33 3.76 1.93
N TYR A 163 -10.19 2.46 2.12
CA TYR A 163 -10.84 1.70 3.17
C TYR A 163 -9.81 0.87 3.93
N ILE A 164 -9.96 0.79 5.25
CA ILE A 164 -9.22 -0.12 6.11
C ILE A 164 -10.25 -0.96 6.86
N ASN A 165 -10.10 -2.29 6.79
CA ASN A 165 -11.04 -3.23 7.40
C ASN A 165 -12.52 -2.95 7.05
N GLY A 166 -12.76 -2.55 5.79
CA GLY A 166 -14.09 -2.26 5.25
C GLY A 166 -14.66 -0.88 5.60
N ILE A 167 -13.98 -0.08 6.43
CA ILE A 167 -14.42 1.26 6.81
C ILE A 167 -13.71 2.30 5.94
N ARG A 168 -14.48 3.22 5.35
CA ARG A 168 -13.93 4.28 4.51
C ARG A 168 -13.33 5.42 5.35
N TYR A 169 -12.05 5.70 5.15
CA TYR A 169 -11.31 6.78 5.81
C TYR A 169 -10.90 7.93 4.89
N ALA A 170 -10.83 7.70 3.58
CA ALA A 170 -10.54 8.78 2.64
C ALA A 170 -11.49 8.75 1.44
N ASN A 171 -11.82 9.96 0.95
CA ASN A 171 -12.47 10.19 -0.31
C ASN A 171 -11.76 11.37 -0.99
N ILE A 172 -11.00 11.07 -2.03
CA ILE A 172 -10.09 12.01 -2.70
C ILE A 172 -10.68 12.30 -4.08
N PRO A 173 -11.42 13.40 -4.23
CA PRO A 173 -12.05 13.73 -5.50
C PRO A 173 -11.07 14.34 -6.50
N ASN A 174 -11.40 14.30 -7.77
CA ASN A 174 -10.67 14.98 -8.86
C ASN A 174 -9.19 14.57 -8.94
N THR A 175 -8.88 13.30 -8.75
CA THR A 175 -7.56 12.72 -9.00
C THR A 175 -7.38 12.44 -10.50
N VAL A 176 -6.12 12.36 -10.93
CA VAL A 176 -5.76 11.96 -12.30
C VAL A 176 -5.76 10.43 -12.37
N ALA A 177 -6.21 9.87 -13.50
CA ALA A 177 -6.13 8.43 -13.73
C ALA A 177 -4.66 7.97 -13.70
N PRO A 178 -4.28 7.05 -12.80
CA PRO A 178 -2.94 6.50 -12.78
C PRO A 178 -2.77 5.41 -13.83
N GLY A 179 -1.54 5.21 -14.29
CA GLY A 179 -1.19 4.13 -15.19
C GLY A 179 -0.62 2.90 -14.50
N HIS A 180 0.05 3.11 -13.37
CA HIS A 180 0.70 2.06 -12.59
C HIS A 180 0.91 2.48 -11.14
N PHE A 181 1.31 1.53 -10.29
CA PHE A 181 1.61 1.77 -8.88
C PHE A 181 2.80 0.93 -8.40
N ASP A 182 3.34 1.31 -7.27
CA ASP A 182 4.22 0.49 -6.44
C ASP A 182 3.78 0.51 -4.97
N ILE A 183 4.32 -0.42 -4.20
CA ILE A 183 4.12 -0.52 -2.76
C ILE A 183 5.48 -0.48 -2.09
N GLN A 184 5.63 0.41 -1.10
CA GLN A 184 6.78 0.49 -0.20
C GLN A 184 6.35 0.03 1.19
N PHE A 185 7.25 -0.68 1.87
CA PHE A 185 7.05 -1.21 3.21
C PHE A 185 7.99 -0.57 4.20
#